data_356ae515d3e190d512b91599bf7a9b97
#
_entry.id   356ae515d3e190d512b91599bf7a9b97
#
_cell.length_a   1.000
_cell.length_b   1.000
_cell.length_c   1.000
_cell.angle_alpha   90.00
_cell.angle_beta   90.00
_cell.angle_gamma   90.00
#
_symmetry.space_group_name_H-M   'P 1'
#
loop_
_entity.id
_entity.type
_entity.pdbx_description
1 polymer ?
#
loop_
_entity_poly.entity_id
_entity_poly.type
_entity_poly.pdbx_seq_one_letter_code
_entity_poly.pdbx_strand_id
1 'polypeptide(L)'
;MATNRLFELRTYHAAPGKLDALQARFANHTLSLFAKHGLTVVGFWVARDANGQPGNDLVYLLAFPDSEAREQSWEAFRADPGWIKARADSEVDGPLLISLESVFLDPTSYSPMS
;
A
#
# COMPACT_ATOMS: atom_id res chain seq x y z
N MET A 1 8.31 22.14 17.84
CA MET A 1 7.95 20.80 18.34
C MET A 1 7.53 19.93 17.16
N ALA A 2 8.09 18.75 17.08
CA ALA A 2 7.75 17.85 16.00
C ALA A 2 6.31 17.32 16.14
N THR A 3 5.56 17.33 15.06
CA THR A 3 4.22 16.74 15.01
C THR A 3 4.37 15.29 14.53
N ASN A 4 3.73 14.35 15.22
CA ASN A 4 3.74 12.96 14.80
C ASN A 4 3.00 12.79 13.48
N ARG A 5 3.50 11.86 12.67
CA ARG A 5 2.87 11.50 11.41
C ARG A 5 1.68 10.59 11.65
N LEU A 6 0.80 10.53 10.66
CA LEU A 6 -0.25 9.53 10.56
C LEU A 6 0.29 8.35 9.76
N PHE A 7 0.11 7.13 10.26
CA PHE A 7 0.49 5.93 9.52
C PHE A 7 -0.75 5.21 9.02
N GLU A 8 -0.61 4.55 7.89
CA GLU A 8 -1.67 3.72 7.32
C GLU A 8 -1.11 2.34 7.02
N LEU A 9 -1.61 1.33 7.72
CA LEU A 9 -1.24 -0.07 7.49
C LEU A 9 -2.27 -0.69 6.57
N ARG A 10 -1.83 -1.17 5.42
CA ARG A 10 -2.70 -1.75 4.41
C ARG A 10 -2.36 -3.23 4.23
N THR A 11 -3.38 -4.06 4.21
CA THR A 11 -3.24 -5.48 3.94
C THR A 11 -4.04 -5.81 2.69
N TYR A 12 -3.35 -6.31 1.67
CA TYR A 12 -3.95 -6.73 0.43
C TYR A 12 -4.03 -8.25 0.39
N HIS A 13 -5.24 -8.78 0.32
CA HIS A 13 -5.46 -10.21 0.16
C HIS A 13 -5.47 -10.54 -1.34
N ALA A 14 -4.37 -11.10 -1.82
CA ALA A 14 -4.23 -11.41 -3.25
C ALA A 14 -5.19 -12.52 -3.66
N ALA A 15 -5.70 -12.42 -4.88
CA ALA A 15 -6.47 -13.51 -5.49
C ALA A 15 -5.57 -14.75 -5.68
N PRO A 16 -6.12 -15.96 -5.68
CA PRO A 16 -5.31 -17.18 -5.84
C PRO A 16 -4.38 -17.10 -7.06
N GLY A 17 -3.09 -17.34 -6.83
CA GLY A 17 -2.08 -17.30 -7.90
C GLY A 17 -1.70 -15.92 -8.38
N LYS A 18 -2.18 -14.84 -7.75
CA LYS A 18 -1.97 -13.47 -8.22
C LYS A 18 -0.97 -12.65 -7.39
N LEU A 19 -0.39 -13.21 -6.34
CA LEU A 19 0.56 -12.45 -5.50
C LEU A 19 1.76 -11.95 -6.30
N ASP A 20 2.33 -12.79 -7.16
CA ASP A 20 3.51 -12.38 -7.96
C ASP A 20 3.15 -11.25 -8.92
N ALA A 21 1.98 -11.31 -9.55
CA ALA A 21 1.52 -10.24 -10.43
C ALA A 21 1.25 -8.94 -9.64
N LEU A 22 0.71 -9.05 -8.43
CA LEU A 22 0.51 -7.91 -7.55
C LEU A 22 1.84 -7.27 -7.16
N GLN A 23 2.83 -8.07 -6.77
CA GLN A 23 4.16 -7.57 -6.44
C GLN A 23 4.82 -6.90 -7.64
N ALA A 24 4.68 -7.49 -8.84
CA ALA A 24 5.23 -6.91 -10.07
C ALA A 24 4.61 -5.54 -10.36
N ARG A 25 3.30 -5.40 -10.17
CA ARG A 25 2.62 -4.11 -10.35
C ARG A 25 3.16 -3.05 -9.39
N PHE A 26 3.37 -3.41 -8.11
CA PHE A 26 3.98 -2.50 -7.14
C PHE A 26 5.39 -2.12 -7.55
N ALA A 27 6.24 -3.09 -7.84
CA ALA A 27 7.64 -2.85 -8.16
C ALA A 27 7.83 -2.03 -9.44
N ASN A 28 7.00 -2.27 -10.46
CA ASN A 28 7.18 -1.69 -11.78
C ASN A 28 6.40 -0.39 -12.00
N HIS A 29 5.32 -0.16 -11.23
CA HIS A 29 4.43 0.99 -11.48
C HIS A 29 4.04 1.73 -10.21
N THR A 30 3.47 1.04 -9.24
CA THR A 30 2.84 1.68 -8.09
C THR A 30 3.82 2.48 -7.24
N LEU A 31 5.02 1.96 -6.98
CA LEU A 31 6.00 2.65 -6.13
C LEU A 31 6.40 4.00 -6.68
N SER A 32 6.67 4.10 -7.99
CA SER A 32 7.03 5.38 -8.61
C SER A 32 5.86 6.36 -8.58
N LEU A 33 4.64 5.88 -8.76
CA LEU A 33 3.44 6.70 -8.69
C LEU A 33 3.14 7.15 -7.26
N PHE A 34 3.38 6.31 -6.27
CA PHE A 34 3.31 6.70 -4.86
C PHE A 34 4.27 7.85 -4.57
N ALA A 35 5.52 7.72 -5.00
CA ALA A 35 6.51 8.78 -4.81
C ALA A 35 6.09 10.08 -5.48
N LYS A 36 5.54 10.00 -6.68
CA LYS A 36 5.06 11.15 -7.44
C LYS A 36 3.97 11.93 -6.69
N HIS A 37 3.09 11.21 -5.97
CA HIS A 37 1.93 11.81 -5.33
C HIS A 37 2.06 11.95 -3.81
N GLY A 38 3.25 11.77 -3.26
CA GLY A 38 3.50 12.02 -1.85
C GLY A 38 3.05 10.93 -0.89
N LEU A 39 2.85 9.70 -1.39
CA LEU A 39 2.60 8.55 -0.52
C LEU A 39 3.94 7.97 -0.09
N THR A 40 4.35 8.28 1.13
CA THR A 40 5.65 7.84 1.66
C THR A 40 5.56 6.40 2.14
N VAL A 41 6.33 5.52 1.53
CA VAL A 41 6.38 4.11 1.89
C VAL A 41 7.38 3.90 3.02
N VAL A 42 6.94 3.23 4.10
CA VAL A 42 7.83 2.80 5.17
C VAL A 42 8.39 1.40 4.89
N GLY A 43 7.56 0.48 4.43
CA GLY A 43 8.00 -0.85 4.07
C GLY A 43 6.89 -1.72 3.50
N PHE A 44 7.31 -2.85 2.92
CA PHE A 44 6.43 -3.87 2.36
C PHE A 44 6.83 -5.23 2.89
N TRP A 45 5.84 -6.09 3.15
CA TRP A 45 6.05 -7.45 3.66
C TRP A 45 5.04 -8.39 3.03
N VAL A 46 5.44 -9.66 2.85
CA VAL A 46 4.50 -10.75 2.61
C VAL A 46 4.29 -11.44 3.96
N ALA A 47 3.04 -11.51 4.41
CA ALA A 47 2.72 -12.13 5.69
C ALA A 47 2.88 -13.65 5.58
N ARG A 48 3.37 -14.28 6.65
CA ARG A 48 3.41 -15.74 6.75
C ARG A 48 2.03 -16.25 7.15
N ASP A 49 1.70 -17.44 6.67
CA ASP A 49 0.46 -18.11 7.07
C ASP A 49 0.58 -18.74 8.48
N ALA A 50 -0.48 -19.37 8.94
CA ALA A 50 -0.52 -19.99 10.27
C ALA A 50 0.52 -21.11 10.46
N ASN A 51 1.05 -21.68 9.37
CA ASN A 51 2.07 -22.72 9.39
C ASN A 51 3.49 -22.16 9.22
N GLY A 52 3.64 -20.83 9.23
CA GLY A 52 4.92 -20.15 9.07
C GLY A 52 5.45 -20.14 7.64
N GLN A 53 4.64 -20.50 6.65
CA GLN A 53 5.00 -20.47 5.24
C GLN A 53 4.62 -19.13 4.61
N PRO A 54 5.24 -18.73 3.48
CA PRO A 54 4.79 -17.54 2.77
C PRO A 54 3.32 -17.64 2.44
N GLY A 55 2.56 -16.62 2.86
CA GLY A 55 1.12 -16.56 2.60
C GLY A 55 0.80 -15.82 1.32
N ASN A 56 -0.44 -15.37 1.22
CA ASN A 56 -0.95 -14.69 0.03
C ASN A 56 -1.37 -13.24 0.32
N ASP A 57 -0.89 -12.68 1.42
CA ASP A 57 -1.18 -11.31 1.84
C ASP A 57 0.04 -10.43 1.70
N LEU A 58 -0.13 -9.29 1.03
CA LEU A 58 0.87 -8.25 0.93
C LEU A 58 0.51 -7.15 1.92
N VAL A 59 1.42 -6.86 2.83
CA VAL A 59 1.22 -5.86 3.89
C VAL A 59 2.19 -4.72 3.67
N TYR A 60 1.71 -3.48 3.73
CA TYR A 60 2.62 -2.34 3.65
C TYR A 60 2.17 -1.20 4.53
N LEU A 61 3.14 -0.37 4.91
CA LEU A 61 2.95 0.76 5.80
C LEU A 61 3.30 2.04 5.07
N LEU A 62 2.38 3.00 5.11
CA LEU A 62 2.56 4.35 4.59
C LEU A 62 2.61 5.35 5.73
N ALA A 63 3.29 6.48 5.50
CA ALA A 63 3.33 7.59 6.43
C ALA A 63 2.92 8.88 5.75
N PHE A 64 2.15 9.71 6.46
CA PHE A 64 1.67 11.01 5.97
C PHE A 64 1.86 12.05 7.06
N PRO A 65 2.04 13.34 6.71
CA PRO A 65 2.09 14.40 7.73
C PRO A 65 0.81 14.45 8.58
N ASP A 66 -0.35 14.27 7.93
CA ASP A 66 -1.67 14.31 8.58
C ASP A 66 -2.71 13.65 7.68
N SER A 67 -3.96 13.61 8.13
CA SER A 67 -5.05 12.97 7.39
C SER A 67 -5.45 13.75 6.14
N GLU A 68 -5.32 15.06 6.14
CA GLU A 68 -5.63 15.87 4.97
C GLU A 68 -4.62 15.58 3.83
N ALA A 69 -3.34 15.53 4.15
CA ALA A 69 -2.30 15.15 3.19
C ALA A 69 -2.55 13.74 2.64
N ARG A 70 -2.96 12.82 3.50
CA ARG A 70 -3.32 11.44 3.09
C ARG A 70 -4.44 11.45 2.06
N GLU A 71 -5.51 12.19 2.31
CA GLU A 71 -6.65 12.25 1.38
C GLU A 71 -6.25 12.83 0.04
N GLN A 72 -5.48 13.93 0.05
CA GLN A 72 -5.01 14.58 -1.17
C GLN A 72 -4.09 13.67 -1.98
N SER A 73 -3.16 12.99 -1.32
CA SER A 73 -2.22 12.10 -1.99
C SER A 73 -2.92 10.91 -2.65
N TRP A 74 -3.83 10.26 -1.93
CA TRP A 74 -4.59 9.14 -2.47
C TRP A 74 -5.49 9.56 -3.63
N GLU A 75 -6.15 10.70 -3.51
CA GLU A 75 -7.02 11.22 -4.58
C GLU A 75 -6.21 11.47 -5.86
N ALA A 76 -5.07 12.13 -5.73
CA ALA A 76 -4.18 12.40 -6.87
C ALA A 76 -3.64 11.11 -7.50
N PHE A 77 -3.25 10.15 -6.68
CA PHE A 77 -2.79 8.85 -7.15
C PHE A 77 -3.88 8.10 -7.93
N ARG A 78 -5.09 8.02 -7.38
CA ARG A 78 -6.19 7.30 -8.01
C ARG A 78 -6.62 7.94 -9.34
N ALA A 79 -6.42 9.24 -9.49
CA ALA A 79 -6.75 9.97 -10.72
C ALA A 79 -5.63 9.97 -11.76
N ASP A 80 -4.44 9.50 -11.42
CA ASP A 80 -3.30 9.51 -12.33
C ASP A 80 -3.54 8.52 -13.49
N PRO A 81 -3.47 9.00 -14.76
CA PRO A 81 -3.64 8.13 -15.92
C PRO A 81 -2.65 6.96 -15.95
N GLY A 82 -1.44 7.14 -15.44
CA GLY A 82 -0.44 6.08 -15.32
C GLY A 82 -0.89 4.96 -14.42
N TRP A 83 -1.52 5.29 -13.28
CA TRP A 83 -2.09 4.29 -12.38
C TRP A 83 -3.29 3.58 -13.01
N ILE A 84 -4.21 4.35 -13.61
CA ILE A 84 -5.39 3.80 -14.26
C ILE A 84 -4.99 2.77 -15.32
N LYS A 85 -3.99 3.11 -16.14
CA LYS A 85 -3.47 2.21 -17.17
C LYS A 85 -2.79 0.98 -16.57
N ALA A 86 -1.90 1.18 -15.60
CA ALA A 86 -1.18 0.08 -14.96
C ALA A 86 -2.14 -0.91 -14.30
N ARG A 87 -3.17 -0.41 -13.64
CA ARG A 87 -4.19 -1.25 -13.03
C ARG A 87 -4.96 -2.05 -14.09
N ALA A 88 -5.43 -1.39 -15.13
CA ALA A 88 -6.18 -2.04 -16.20
C ALA A 88 -5.34 -3.11 -16.89
N ASP A 89 -4.09 -2.79 -17.23
CA ASP A 89 -3.19 -3.74 -17.91
C ASP A 89 -2.89 -4.96 -17.04
N SER A 90 -2.76 -4.77 -15.73
CA SER A 90 -2.45 -5.87 -14.81
C SER A 90 -3.66 -6.75 -14.48
N GLU A 91 -4.87 -6.28 -14.77
CA GLU A 91 -6.11 -6.98 -14.43
C GLU A 91 -6.85 -7.54 -15.65
N VAL A 92 -6.16 -7.67 -16.79
CA VAL A 92 -6.78 -8.22 -18.02
C VAL A 92 -7.26 -9.66 -17.82
N ASP A 93 -6.61 -10.43 -16.94
CA ASP A 93 -6.97 -11.80 -16.61
C ASP A 93 -7.76 -11.91 -15.29
N GLY A 94 -8.34 -10.80 -14.84
CA GLY A 94 -9.12 -10.73 -13.63
C GLY A 94 -8.44 -9.91 -12.53
N PRO A 95 -9.16 -9.66 -11.44
CA PRO A 95 -8.63 -8.84 -10.35
C PRO A 95 -7.45 -9.52 -9.64
N LEU A 96 -6.49 -8.71 -9.18
CA LEU A 96 -5.35 -9.21 -8.41
C LEU A 96 -5.66 -9.36 -6.93
N LEU A 97 -6.71 -8.69 -6.44
CA LEU A 97 -7.11 -8.70 -5.03
C LEU A 97 -8.47 -9.34 -4.84
N ILE A 98 -8.62 -10.12 -3.76
CA ILE A 98 -9.94 -10.53 -3.24
C ILE A 98 -10.53 -9.38 -2.44
N SER A 99 -9.72 -8.78 -1.57
CA SER A 99 -10.13 -7.71 -0.67
C SER A 99 -8.90 -6.97 -0.16
N LEU A 100 -9.12 -5.85 0.51
CA LEU A 100 -8.05 -5.13 1.20
C LEU A 100 -8.58 -4.54 2.51
N GLU A 101 -7.67 -4.34 3.44
CA GLU A 101 -7.95 -3.70 4.71
C GLU A 101 -7.01 -2.52 4.89
N SER A 102 -7.50 -1.47 5.56
CA SER A 102 -6.69 -0.29 5.89
C SER A 102 -6.98 0.10 7.32
N VAL A 103 -5.91 0.29 8.10
CA VAL A 103 -6.00 0.72 9.50
C VAL A 103 -5.11 1.94 9.67
N PHE A 104 -5.64 2.99 10.28
CA PHE A 104 -4.86 4.17 10.64
C PHE A 104 -4.22 3.97 11.99
N LEU A 105 -2.97 4.42 12.12
CA LEU A 105 -2.17 4.26 13.33
C LEU A 105 -1.59 5.60 13.74
N ASP A 106 -1.80 5.96 14.99
CA ASP A 106 -1.19 7.14 15.58
C ASP A 106 -0.04 6.68 16.48
N PRO A 107 1.20 7.19 16.29
CA PRO A 107 2.31 6.78 17.13
C PRO A 107 2.06 7.18 18.59
N THR A 108 2.44 6.29 19.51
CA THR A 108 2.45 6.62 20.92
C THR A 108 3.61 7.58 21.22
N SER A 109 3.58 8.22 22.39
CA SER A 109 4.65 9.14 22.78
C SER A 109 6.01 8.47 22.94
N TYR A 110 6.02 7.16 23.16
CA TYR A 110 7.23 6.36 23.32
C TYR A 110 7.59 5.53 22.09
N SER A 111 6.89 5.72 20.97
CA SER A 111 7.18 4.98 19.74
C SER A 111 8.50 5.44 19.14
N PRO A 112 9.42 4.51 18.79
CA PRO A 112 10.66 4.88 18.07
C PRO A 112 10.36 5.47 16.69
N MET A 113 9.26 5.05 16.06
CA MET A 113 8.81 5.56 14.78
C MET A 113 7.61 6.47 15.01
N SER A 114 7.72 7.70 14.58
CA SER A 114 6.65 8.67 14.79
C SER A 114 6.57 9.72 13.68
#